data_4c4d277887c5838ec693cde086cbfed5
#
_entry.id   4c4d277887c5838ec693cde086cbfed5
#
_cell.length_a   1.000
_cell.length_b   1.000
_cell.length_c   1.000
_cell.angle_alpha   90.00
_cell.angle_beta   90.00
_cell.angle_gamma   90.00
#
_symmetry.space_group_name_H-M   'P 1'
#
loop_
_entity.id
_entity.type
_entity.pdbx_description
1 polymer ?
#
loop_
_entity_poly.entity_id
_entity_poly.type
_entity_poly.pdbx_seq_one_letter_code
_entity_poly.pdbx_strand_id
1 'polypeptide(L)'
;MVKAGNYKQIEIPDDDELKKRTRSLDKWQREVLNICIRYAKDIVKARRDGNAPAKQTLLMVHGGAGAGKSSVIDVLAPWVQKILQQEGDSPECPCVIKAAFTGTAATNIGGQTLHGAFGFAYDNKHYSLSDKIRDQRRAEMKNLKMVIIDEISMVKSDMLYQLDLRL
;
A
#
# COMPACT_ATOMS: atom_id res chain seq x y z
N MET A 1 7.42 -11.28 -21.05
CA MET A 1 7.43 -9.81 -21.14
C MET A 1 6.60 -9.28 -19.97
N VAL A 2 7.23 -8.84 -18.88
CA VAL A 2 6.52 -8.25 -17.74
C VAL A 2 6.06 -6.87 -18.19
N LYS A 3 4.75 -6.70 -18.39
CA LYS A 3 4.18 -5.37 -18.68
C LYS A 3 4.48 -4.43 -17.50
N ALA A 4 4.81 -3.19 -17.80
CA ALA A 4 4.88 -2.11 -16.81
C ALA A 4 3.67 -2.19 -15.88
N GLY A 5 3.91 -2.05 -14.58
CA GLY A 5 2.87 -2.26 -13.59
C GLY A 5 1.78 -1.21 -13.70
N ASN A 6 0.67 -1.57 -14.32
CA ASN A 6 -0.56 -0.80 -14.15
C ASN A 6 -1.03 -1.01 -12.71
N TYR A 7 -0.56 -0.16 -11.78
CA TYR A 7 -1.05 -0.18 -10.41
C TYR A 7 -2.53 0.19 -10.41
N LYS A 8 -3.35 -0.60 -9.71
CA LYS A 8 -4.74 -0.23 -9.48
C LYS A 8 -4.77 1.07 -8.70
N GLN A 9 -5.36 2.09 -9.29
CA GLN A 9 -5.55 3.37 -8.62
C GLN A 9 -6.53 3.22 -7.46
N ILE A 10 -6.24 3.94 -6.38
CA ILE A 10 -7.14 4.03 -5.24
C ILE A 10 -8.18 5.10 -5.56
N GLU A 11 -9.43 4.69 -5.67
CA GLU A 11 -10.54 5.63 -5.76
C GLU A 11 -10.67 6.38 -4.45
N ILE A 12 -10.64 7.71 -4.53
CA ILE A 12 -10.84 8.58 -3.37
C ILE A 12 -12.28 9.07 -3.41
N PRO A 13 -13.16 8.56 -2.53
CA PRO A 13 -14.51 9.05 -2.41
C PRO A 13 -14.56 10.55 -2.05
N ASP A 14 -15.68 11.20 -2.23
CA ASP A 14 -15.88 12.55 -1.71
C ASP A 14 -15.72 12.58 -0.17
N ASP A 15 -15.57 13.78 0.35
CA ASP A 15 -15.28 13.99 1.78
C ASP A 15 -16.38 13.48 2.70
N ASP A 16 -17.62 13.59 2.28
CA ASP A 16 -18.75 13.21 3.11
C ASP A 16 -18.92 11.69 3.16
N GLU A 17 -18.76 11.02 2.04
CA GLU A 17 -18.74 9.56 1.99
C GLU A 17 -17.54 8.98 2.76
N LEU A 18 -16.35 9.55 2.62
CA LEU A 18 -15.16 9.11 3.33
C LEU A 18 -15.32 9.29 4.86
N LYS A 19 -15.89 10.41 5.31
CA LYS A 19 -16.24 10.65 6.72
C LYS A 19 -17.30 9.67 7.21
N LYS A 20 -18.33 9.37 6.40
CA LYS A 20 -19.37 8.40 6.72
C LYS A 20 -18.78 7.00 6.93
N ARG A 21 -17.92 6.53 6.01
CA ARG A 21 -17.20 5.26 6.16
C ARG A 21 -16.31 5.26 7.40
N THR A 22 -15.65 6.36 7.72
CA THR A 22 -14.84 6.48 8.94
C THR A 22 -15.67 6.34 10.21
N ARG A 23 -16.89 6.91 10.23
CA ARG A 23 -17.81 6.80 11.38
C ARG A 23 -18.35 5.39 11.59
N SER A 24 -18.44 4.58 10.54
CA SER A 24 -18.91 3.19 10.64
C SER A 24 -17.85 2.22 11.23
N LEU A 25 -16.60 2.63 11.31
CA LEU A 25 -15.54 1.85 11.93
C LEU A 25 -15.73 1.76 13.44
N ASP A 26 -15.42 0.60 14.02
CA ASP A 26 -15.38 0.43 15.47
C ASP A 26 -14.16 1.14 16.11
N LYS A 27 -14.03 1.04 17.43
CA LYS A 27 -12.95 1.70 18.18
C LYS A 27 -11.57 1.24 17.73
N TRP A 28 -11.40 -0.08 17.57
CA TRP A 28 -10.09 -0.67 17.22
C TRP A 28 -9.72 -0.40 15.77
N GLN A 29 -10.70 -0.49 14.87
CA GLN A 29 -10.53 -0.15 13.47
C GLN A 29 -10.12 1.32 13.29
N ARG A 30 -10.76 2.23 14.04
CA ARG A 30 -10.38 3.66 14.05
C ARG A 30 -8.99 3.90 14.61
N GLU A 31 -8.54 3.11 15.58
CA GLU A 31 -7.18 3.23 16.11
C GLU A 31 -6.14 2.91 15.02
N VAL A 32 -6.33 1.82 14.27
CA VAL A 32 -5.48 1.47 13.13
C VAL A 32 -5.45 2.60 12.10
N LEU A 33 -6.63 3.13 11.73
CA LEU A 33 -6.75 4.25 10.80
C LEU A 33 -5.98 5.49 11.31
N ASN A 34 -6.13 5.84 12.59
CA ASN A 34 -5.48 7.00 13.19
C ASN A 34 -3.96 6.87 13.21
N ILE A 35 -3.42 5.68 13.49
CA ILE A 35 -1.98 5.42 13.42
C ILE A 35 -1.46 5.72 12.01
N CYS A 36 -2.12 5.18 10.98
CA CYS A 36 -1.70 5.37 9.60
C CYS A 36 -1.87 6.81 9.10
N ILE A 37 -2.95 7.49 9.49
CA ILE A 37 -3.15 8.91 9.17
C ILE A 37 -2.08 9.78 9.81
N ARG A 38 -1.73 9.52 11.07
CA ARG A 38 -0.64 10.24 11.77
C ARG A 38 0.67 10.06 11.03
N TYR A 39 1.03 8.83 10.70
CA TYR A 39 2.23 8.53 9.94
C TYR A 39 2.27 9.25 8.58
N ALA A 40 1.16 9.25 7.83
CA ALA A 40 1.06 9.96 6.56
C ALA A 40 1.27 11.48 6.72
N LYS A 41 0.68 12.08 7.76
CA LYS A 41 0.86 13.50 8.08
C LYS A 41 2.31 13.82 8.47
N ASP A 42 2.98 12.93 9.20
CA ASP A 42 4.39 13.11 9.58
C ASP A 42 5.30 13.08 8.34
N ILE A 43 5.02 12.23 7.35
CA ILE A 43 5.72 12.21 6.06
C ILE A 43 5.56 13.56 5.35
N VAL A 44 4.33 14.06 5.25
CA VAL A 44 4.04 15.34 4.57
C VAL A 44 4.73 16.50 5.30
N LYS A 45 4.68 16.51 6.63
CA LYS A 45 5.35 17.52 7.46
C LYS A 45 6.86 17.49 7.26
N ALA A 46 7.49 16.31 7.33
CA ALA A 46 8.92 16.16 7.14
C ALA A 46 9.36 16.68 5.75
N ARG A 47 8.59 16.36 4.70
CA ARG A 47 8.85 16.84 3.34
C ARG A 47 8.75 18.38 3.25
N ARG A 48 7.70 18.98 3.82
CA ARG A 48 7.50 20.42 3.81
C ARG A 48 8.60 21.16 4.57
N ASP A 49 9.00 20.62 5.71
CA ASP A 49 9.96 21.27 6.61
C ASP A 49 11.43 20.97 6.22
N GLY A 50 11.67 20.21 5.15
CA GLY A 50 13.00 19.79 4.69
C GLY A 50 13.74 18.85 5.66
N ASN A 51 13.00 18.21 6.55
CA ASN A 51 13.54 17.30 7.55
C ASN A 51 13.78 15.89 6.96
N ALA A 52 14.56 15.08 7.70
CA ALA A 52 14.71 13.66 7.39
C ALA A 52 13.34 12.98 7.30
N PRO A 53 13.18 11.98 6.40
CA PRO A 53 11.93 11.24 6.27
C PRO A 53 11.54 10.60 7.60
N ALA A 54 10.24 10.51 7.87
CA ALA A 54 9.71 9.80 9.03
C ALA A 54 10.27 8.37 9.08
N LYS A 55 10.60 7.90 10.30
CA LYS A 55 11.07 6.52 10.48
C LYS A 55 10.02 5.55 9.95
N GLN A 56 10.47 4.53 9.19
CA GLN A 56 9.60 3.47 8.70
C GLN A 56 8.78 2.86 9.85
N THR A 57 7.49 2.70 9.62
CA THR A 57 6.57 2.07 10.56
C THR A 57 6.12 0.73 10.00
N LEU A 58 6.30 -0.33 10.76
CA LEU A 58 5.75 -1.66 10.48
C LEU A 58 4.56 -1.89 11.41
N LEU A 59 3.37 -2.01 10.84
CA LEU A 59 2.13 -2.23 11.59
C LEU A 59 1.53 -3.57 11.18
N MET A 60 1.34 -4.47 12.14
CA MET A 60 0.64 -5.72 11.95
C MET A 60 -0.75 -5.64 12.57
N VAL A 61 -1.79 -5.85 11.76
CA VAL A 61 -3.18 -5.86 12.22
C VAL A 61 -3.65 -7.31 12.25
N HIS A 62 -3.92 -7.81 13.44
CA HIS A 62 -4.40 -9.17 13.66
C HIS A 62 -5.87 -9.16 14.09
N GLY A 63 -6.64 -10.13 13.61
CA GLY A 63 -8.06 -10.29 13.98
C GLY A 63 -8.66 -11.52 13.30
N GLY A 64 -9.65 -12.14 13.95
CA GLY A 64 -10.35 -13.30 13.43
C GLY A 64 -11.05 -13.05 12.09
N ALA A 65 -11.59 -14.11 11.50
CA ALA A 65 -12.46 -14.01 10.34
C ALA A 65 -13.67 -13.12 10.69
N GLY A 66 -14.10 -12.27 9.77
CA GLY A 66 -15.22 -11.36 10.01
C GLY A 66 -14.93 -10.14 10.89
N ALA A 67 -13.71 -9.95 11.41
CA ALA A 67 -13.35 -8.79 12.25
C ALA A 67 -13.28 -7.46 11.47
N GLY A 68 -13.67 -7.43 10.21
CA GLY A 68 -13.73 -6.21 9.41
C GLY A 68 -12.36 -5.63 9.00
N LYS A 69 -11.31 -6.46 8.90
CA LYS A 69 -9.98 -6.02 8.44
C LYS A 69 -10.03 -5.34 7.08
N SER A 70 -10.75 -5.93 6.12
CA SER A 70 -10.90 -5.37 4.77
C SER A 70 -11.64 -4.03 4.80
N SER A 71 -12.65 -3.87 5.67
CA SER A 71 -13.35 -2.60 5.86
C SER A 71 -12.41 -1.48 6.34
N VAL A 72 -11.40 -1.81 7.16
CA VAL A 72 -10.36 -0.85 7.53
C VAL A 72 -9.54 -0.45 6.32
N ILE A 73 -9.13 -1.42 5.48
CA ILE A 73 -8.34 -1.15 4.27
C ILE A 73 -9.10 -0.22 3.31
N ASP A 74 -10.42 -0.42 3.16
CA ASP A 74 -11.28 0.37 2.27
C ASP A 74 -11.42 1.84 2.71
N VAL A 75 -11.22 2.12 3.99
CA VAL A 75 -11.23 3.48 4.52
C VAL A 75 -9.82 4.07 4.60
N LEU A 76 -8.85 3.26 5.02
CA LEU A 76 -7.48 3.67 5.25
C LEU A 76 -6.76 4.07 3.96
N ALA A 77 -6.88 3.24 2.92
CA ALA A 77 -6.15 3.48 1.68
C ALA A 77 -6.54 4.81 0.99
N PRO A 78 -7.83 5.16 0.84
CA PRO A 78 -8.23 6.47 0.33
C PRO A 78 -7.77 7.64 1.21
N TRP A 79 -7.86 7.54 2.54
CA TRP A 79 -7.38 8.59 3.44
C TRP A 79 -5.89 8.84 3.29
N VAL A 80 -5.08 7.79 3.32
CA VAL A 80 -3.63 7.91 3.21
C VAL A 80 -3.23 8.40 1.82
N GLN A 81 -3.85 7.88 0.76
CA GLN A 81 -3.62 8.37 -0.60
C GLN A 81 -3.91 9.86 -0.70
N LYS A 82 -5.06 10.32 -0.19
CA LYS A 82 -5.46 11.74 -0.19
C LYS A 82 -4.48 12.64 0.56
N ILE A 83 -3.94 12.18 1.70
CA ILE A 83 -2.97 12.95 2.50
C ILE A 83 -1.61 13.02 1.81
N LEU A 84 -1.15 11.93 1.20
CA LEU A 84 0.19 11.82 0.62
C LEU A 84 0.28 12.39 -0.79
N GLN A 85 -0.81 12.37 -1.55
CA GLN A 85 -0.85 12.88 -2.92
C GLN A 85 -0.70 14.39 -2.92
N GLN A 86 0.21 14.89 -3.75
CA GLN A 86 0.45 16.33 -3.90
C GLN A 86 -0.01 16.80 -5.27
N GLU A 87 -0.24 18.10 -5.37
CA GLU A 87 -0.51 18.76 -6.65
C GLU A 87 0.68 18.54 -7.62
N GLY A 88 0.40 18.03 -8.81
CA GLY A 88 1.43 17.67 -9.80
C GLY A 88 1.95 16.23 -9.69
N ASP A 89 1.56 15.44 -8.71
CA ASP A 89 1.89 14.02 -8.67
C ASP A 89 1.18 13.26 -9.82
N SER A 90 1.96 12.44 -10.53
CA SER A 90 1.38 11.60 -11.58
C SER A 90 0.46 10.54 -11.00
N PRO A 91 -0.77 10.39 -11.51
CA PRO A 91 -1.68 9.32 -11.10
C PRO A 91 -1.10 7.90 -11.30
N GLU A 92 -0.13 7.75 -12.19
CA GLU A 92 0.56 6.49 -12.47
C GLU A 92 1.58 6.11 -11.39
N CYS A 93 1.94 7.04 -10.50
CA CYS A 93 2.90 6.84 -9.42
C CYS A 93 2.16 6.81 -8.06
N PRO A 94 1.67 5.64 -7.62
CA PRO A 94 0.84 5.56 -6.43
C PRO A 94 1.62 5.90 -5.15
N CYS A 95 0.97 6.58 -4.22
CA CYS A 95 1.51 6.76 -2.87
C CYS A 95 1.22 5.55 -1.97
N VAL A 96 0.17 4.80 -2.29
CA VAL A 96 -0.28 3.60 -1.56
C VAL A 96 -0.49 2.45 -2.53
N ILE A 97 0.04 1.28 -2.21
CA ILE A 97 -0.24 0.03 -2.94
C ILE A 97 -0.98 -0.92 -2.01
N LYS A 98 -2.11 -1.46 -2.48
CA LYS A 98 -2.82 -2.58 -1.83
C LYS A 98 -2.43 -3.87 -2.54
N ALA A 99 -1.94 -4.86 -1.78
CA ALA A 99 -1.50 -6.12 -2.33
C ALA A 99 -1.97 -7.31 -1.46
N ALA A 100 -2.05 -8.49 -2.07
CA ALA A 100 -2.29 -9.75 -1.36
C ALA A 100 -1.54 -10.89 -2.05
N PHE A 101 -1.41 -12.02 -1.35
CA PHE A 101 -0.74 -13.19 -1.93
C PHE A 101 -1.57 -13.82 -3.08
N THR A 102 -2.88 -13.96 -2.88
CA THR A 102 -3.78 -14.57 -3.86
C THR A 102 -4.56 -13.54 -4.68
N GLY A 103 -4.97 -13.93 -5.89
CA GLY A 103 -5.82 -13.09 -6.74
C GLY A 103 -7.16 -12.76 -6.10
N THR A 104 -7.79 -13.73 -5.43
CA THR A 104 -9.07 -13.53 -4.73
C THR A 104 -8.94 -12.50 -3.62
N ALA A 105 -7.94 -12.64 -2.72
CA ALA A 105 -7.70 -11.67 -1.65
C ALA A 105 -7.37 -10.29 -2.23
N ALA A 106 -6.55 -10.21 -3.27
CA ALA A 106 -6.22 -8.96 -3.95
C ALA A 106 -7.47 -8.27 -4.52
N THR A 107 -8.38 -9.05 -5.13
CA THR A 107 -9.64 -8.52 -5.66
C THR A 107 -10.54 -8.00 -4.55
N ASN A 108 -10.65 -8.71 -3.43
CA ASN A 108 -11.48 -8.34 -2.28
C ASN A 108 -11.11 -6.98 -1.70
N ILE A 109 -9.82 -6.63 -1.69
CA ILE A 109 -9.35 -5.31 -1.22
C ILE A 109 -9.20 -4.29 -2.35
N GLY A 110 -9.62 -4.62 -3.58
CA GLY A 110 -9.40 -3.75 -4.75
C GLY A 110 -7.92 -3.48 -5.03
N GLY A 111 -7.06 -4.43 -4.72
CA GLY A 111 -5.60 -4.38 -4.90
C GLY A 111 -5.09 -5.27 -6.02
N GLN A 112 -3.81 -5.62 -5.95
CA GLN A 112 -3.09 -6.50 -6.88
C GLN A 112 -2.43 -7.66 -6.12
N THR A 113 -2.03 -8.72 -6.84
CA THR A 113 -1.18 -9.72 -6.20
C THR A 113 0.22 -9.16 -5.94
N LEU A 114 0.89 -9.62 -4.90
CA LEU A 114 2.30 -9.30 -4.63
C LEU A 114 3.19 -9.57 -5.84
N HIS A 115 2.95 -10.68 -6.55
CA HIS A 115 3.66 -11.02 -7.78
C HIS A 115 3.46 -9.96 -8.87
N GLY A 116 2.23 -9.51 -9.07
CA GLY A 116 1.90 -8.48 -10.07
C GLY A 116 2.46 -7.11 -9.69
N ALA A 117 2.26 -6.69 -8.44
CA ALA A 117 2.70 -5.37 -7.97
C ALA A 117 4.22 -5.22 -7.98
N PHE A 118 4.94 -6.24 -7.49
CA PHE A 118 6.39 -6.14 -7.28
C PHE A 118 7.23 -6.99 -8.25
N GLY A 119 6.59 -7.68 -9.19
CA GLY A 119 7.27 -8.46 -10.23
C GLY A 119 8.02 -9.66 -9.69
N PHE A 120 7.46 -10.36 -8.72
CA PHE A 120 8.04 -11.61 -8.22
C PHE A 120 7.84 -12.73 -9.24
N ALA A 121 8.80 -13.64 -9.35
CA ALA A 121 8.66 -14.84 -10.14
C ALA A 121 7.78 -15.87 -9.41
N TYR A 122 6.99 -16.63 -10.17
CA TYR A 122 6.12 -17.67 -9.61
C TYR A 122 6.85 -18.95 -9.21
N ASP A 123 8.08 -19.13 -9.67
CA ASP A 123 8.87 -20.34 -9.44
C ASP A 123 9.72 -20.31 -8.17
N ASN A 124 9.47 -19.38 -7.27
CA ASN A 124 10.22 -19.15 -6.03
C ASN A 124 11.73 -18.92 -6.21
N LYS A 125 12.20 -18.65 -7.42
CA LYS A 125 13.59 -18.30 -7.67
C LYS A 125 13.81 -16.80 -7.56
N HIS A 126 14.90 -16.42 -6.96
CA HIS A 126 15.31 -15.01 -6.89
C HIS A 126 15.92 -14.59 -8.23
N TYR A 127 15.11 -13.99 -9.09
CA TYR A 127 15.65 -13.36 -10.30
C TYR A 127 15.96 -11.89 -10.04
N SER A 128 17.19 -11.51 -10.30
CA SER A 128 17.49 -10.09 -10.43
C SER A 128 16.71 -9.51 -11.61
N LEU A 129 16.03 -8.41 -11.39
CA LEU A 129 15.44 -7.67 -12.49
C LEU A 129 16.55 -7.13 -13.38
N SER A 130 16.33 -7.14 -14.70
CA SER A 130 17.23 -6.40 -15.59
C SER A 130 17.24 -4.92 -15.19
N ASP A 131 18.36 -4.24 -15.41
CA ASP A 131 18.53 -2.83 -15.04
C ASP A 131 17.38 -1.96 -15.57
N LYS A 132 17.00 -2.17 -16.82
CA LYS A 132 15.88 -1.45 -17.44
C LYS A 132 14.54 -1.63 -16.69
N ILE A 133 14.20 -2.87 -16.28
CA ILE A 133 12.96 -3.16 -15.55
C ILE A 133 13.04 -2.59 -14.13
N ARG A 134 14.20 -2.69 -13.49
CA ARG A 134 14.42 -2.13 -12.16
C ARG A 134 14.24 -0.61 -12.15
N ASP A 135 14.87 0.09 -13.09
CA ASP A 135 14.80 1.54 -13.16
C ASP A 135 13.40 2.03 -13.51
N GLN A 136 12.69 1.31 -14.40
CA GLN A 136 11.28 1.60 -14.68
C GLN A 136 10.42 1.46 -13.41
N ARG A 137 10.56 0.37 -12.65
CA ARG A 137 9.79 0.18 -11.41
C ARG A 137 10.13 1.20 -10.34
N ARG A 138 11.39 1.58 -10.20
CA ARG A 138 11.79 2.67 -9.29
C ARG A 138 11.13 3.99 -9.68
N ALA A 139 11.05 4.29 -10.96
CA ALA A 139 10.36 5.48 -11.44
C ALA A 139 8.85 5.44 -11.13
N GLU A 140 8.19 4.29 -11.33
CA GLU A 140 6.77 4.08 -11.01
C GLU A 140 6.49 4.17 -9.49
N MET A 141 7.40 3.69 -8.65
CA MET A 141 7.26 3.66 -7.18
C MET A 141 7.85 4.89 -6.48
N LYS A 142 8.33 5.90 -7.20
CA LYS A 142 9.01 7.07 -6.58
C LYS A 142 8.19 7.78 -5.49
N ASN A 143 6.86 7.75 -5.63
CA ASN A 143 5.93 8.38 -4.69
C ASN A 143 5.40 7.40 -3.63
N LEU A 144 5.74 6.11 -3.72
CA LEU A 144 5.25 5.07 -2.80
C LEU A 144 5.71 5.35 -1.37
N LYS A 145 4.76 5.39 -0.45
CA LYS A 145 4.98 5.62 0.99
C LYS A 145 4.33 4.56 1.87
N MET A 146 3.37 3.80 1.34
CA MET A 146 2.69 2.76 2.10
C MET A 146 2.39 1.56 1.22
N VAL A 147 2.67 0.37 1.75
CA VAL A 147 2.24 -0.91 1.20
C VAL A 147 1.30 -1.57 2.20
N ILE A 148 0.11 -1.92 1.76
CA ILE A 148 -0.88 -2.66 2.55
C ILE A 148 -0.92 -4.08 2.01
N ILE A 149 -0.64 -5.07 2.88
CA ILE A 149 -0.64 -6.48 2.51
C ILE A 149 -1.77 -7.17 3.26
N ASP A 150 -2.77 -7.67 2.54
CA ASP A 150 -3.83 -8.53 3.09
C ASP A 150 -3.40 -10.01 3.05
N GLU A 151 -3.97 -10.80 3.96
CA GLU A 151 -3.65 -12.23 4.11
C GLU A 151 -2.15 -12.51 4.28
N ILE A 152 -1.49 -11.75 5.15
CA ILE A 152 -0.04 -11.85 5.40
C ILE A 152 0.41 -13.25 5.83
N SER A 153 -0.48 -14.06 6.41
CA SER A 153 -0.21 -15.44 6.82
C SER A 153 0.19 -16.37 5.67
N MET A 154 -0.18 -16.02 4.44
CA MET A 154 0.17 -16.77 3.24
C MET A 154 1.52 -16.31 2.63
N VAL A 155 2.08 -15.21 3.11
CA VAL A 155 3.31 -14.63 2.56
C VAL A 155 4.52 -15.23 3.27
N LYS A 156 5.38 -15.90 2.52
CA LYS A 156 6.62 -16.48 3.06
C LYS A 156 7.65 -15.41 3.38
N SER A 157 8.55 -15.70 4.32
CA SER A 157 9.66 -14.81 4.69
C SER A 157 10.53 -14.39 3.51
N ASP A 158 10.80 -15.31 2.60
CA ASP A 158 11.58 -15.04 1.38
C ASP A 158 10.91 -14.00 0.48
N MET A 159 9.57 -14.02 0.41
CA MET A 159 8.82 -13.03 -0.37
C MET A 159 8.84 -11.66 0.31
N LEU A 160 8.77 -11.60 1.64
CA LEU A 160 8.93 -10.35 2.38
C LEU A 160 10.34 -9.78 2.21
N TYR A 161 11.37 -10.63 2.22
CA TYR A 161 12.73 -10.21 1.94
C TYR A 161 12.87 -9.68 0.50
N GLN A 162 12.28 -10.34 -0.48
CA GLN A 162 12.24 -9.83 -1.85
C GLN A 162 11.51 -8.49 -1.95
N LEU A 163 10.43 -8.30 -1.20
CA LEU A 163 9.72 -7.03 -1.15
C LEU A 163 10.63 -5.91 -0.63
N ASP A 164 11.34 -6.16 0.46
CA ASP A 164 12.30 -5.21 1.04
C ASP A 164 13.39 -4.81 0.04
N LEU A 165 13.91 -5.76 -0.74
CA LEU A 165 14.88 -5.48 -1.79
C LEU A 165 14.32 -4.69 -2.99
N ARG A 166 13.00 -4.59 -3.14
CA ARG A 166 12.33 -3.89 -4.25
C ARG A 166 11.89 -2.47 -3.89
N LEU A 167 11.73 -2.19 -2.60
CA LEU A 167 11.35 -0.89 -2.05
C LEU A 167 12.57 -0.01 -1.78
#